data_8cff51053df8835b26b7b3e035c120cf
#
_entry.id   8cff51053df8835b26b7b3e035c120cf
#
_cell.length_a   1.000
_cell.length_b   1.000
_cell.length_c   1.000
_cell.angle_alpha   90.00
_cell.angle_beta   90.00
_cell.angle_gamma   90.00
#
_symmetry.space_group_name_H-M   'P 1'
#
loop_
_entity.id
_entity.type
_entity.pdbx_description
1 polymer ?
#
loop_
_entity_poly.entity_id
_entity_poly.type
_entity_poly.pdbx_seq_one_letter_code
_entity_poly.pdbx_strand_id
1 'polypeptide(L)'
;LTLDETKGVKAGDANANDEAASADANDIGYAKLVGSDLFTLTKDAGSDGEQSTLFKLLVGAPASGLVDTATNQAIVLSANAGGTEVLGKNTNGDVVFKVLLTASDGDVEVFQYRAIKHENASDHDESGAGGIIERIQAGSLK
;
A
#
# COMPACT_ATOMS: atom_id res chain seq x y z
N LEU A 1 -1.30 -6.17 5.01
CA LEU A 1 -0.09 -5.67 4.41
C LEU A 1 0.50 -4.63 5.36
N THR A 2 1.67 -4.89 5.88
CA THR A 2 2.43 -3.97 6.74
C THR A 2 3.59 -3.46 5.91
N LEU A 3 3.87 -2.18 5.98
CA LEU A 3 4.98 -1.53 5.31
C LEU A 3 5.98 -1.09 6.38
N ASP A 4 7.24 -1.46 6.22
CA ASP A 4 8.34 -0.96 7.02
C ASP A 4 9.04 0.17 6.24
N GLU A 5 9.35 1.28 6.88
CA GLU A 5 10.06 2.41 6.27
C GLU A 5 11.57 2.18 6.15
N THR A 6 12.06 1.03 6.62
CA THR A 6 13.48 0.65 6.52
C THR A 6 13.75 -0.03 5.19
N LYS A 7 14.43 0.65 4.29
CA LYS A 7 14.77 0.10 2.97
C LYS A 7 15.75 -1.05 3.06
N GLY A 8 15.31 -2.25 2.66
CA GLY A 8 16.13 -3.46 2.55
C GLY A 8 16.47 -4.12 3.88
N VAL A 9 17.14 -5.28 3.79
CA VAL A 9 17.57 -6.06 4.95
C VAL A 9 18.62 -5.28 5.74
N LYS A 10 18.29 -4.87 6.96
CA LYS A 10 19.25 -4.24 7.87
C LYS A 10 20.32 -5.26 8.27
N ALA A 11 21.59 -4.95 8.01
CA ALA A 11 22.70 -5.83 8.37
C ALA A 11 22.69 -6.09 9.90
N GLY A 12 22.39 -7.33 10.29
CA GLY A 12 22.36 -7.80 11.67
C GLY A 12 20.97 -7.97 12.29
N ASP A 13 19.91 -7.64 11.57
CA ASP A 13 18.52 -7.85 11.98
C ASP A 13 17.74 -8.48 10.81
N ALA A 14 18.08 -9.74 10.49
CA ALA A 14 17.33 -10.53 9.52
C ALA A 14 16.05 -11.04 10.20
N ASN A 15 15.04 -10.17 10.33
CA ASN A 15 13.72 -10.64 10.71
C ASN A 15 12.89 -10.92 9.45
N ALA A 16 11.85 -11.73 9.59
CA ALA A 16 10.99 -12.15 8.47
C ALA A 16 10.12 -11.02 7.89
N ASN A 17 10.27 -9.80 8.40
CA ASN A 17 9.49 -8.62 8.01
C ASN A 17 10.30 -7.61 7.20
N ASP A 18 11.61 -7.89 6.98
CA ASP A 18 12.42 -7.08 6.07
C ASP A 18 11.90 -7.24 4.64
N GLU A 19 11.49 -6.16 4.04
CA GLU A 19 10.89 -6.19 2.71
C GLU A 19 11.93 -6.42 1.63
N ALA A 20 11.53 -7.18 0.61
CA ALA A 20 12.33 -7.34 -0.59
C ALA A 20 12.60 -5.96 -1.22
N ALA A 21 13.82 -5.75 -1.68
CA ALA A 21 14.17 -4.52 -2.38
C ALA A 21 13.23 -4.32 -3.59
N SER A 22 12.57 -3.17 -3.64
CA SER A 22 11.76 -2.80 -4.80
C SER A 22 12.63 -2.47 -6.01
N ALA A 23 12.04 -2.51 -7.20
CA ALA A 23 12.68 -2.03 -8.43
C ALA A 23 12.74 -0.50 -8.51
N ASP A 24 12.01 0.24 -7.66
CA ASP A 24 12.01 1.70 -7.63
C ASP A 24 13.13 2.21 -6.71
N ALA A 25 14.08 2.92 -7.29
CA ALA A 25 15.24 3.44 -6.54
C ALA A 25 14.90 4.60 -5.60
N ASN A 26 13.70 5.17 -5.70
CA ASN A 26 13.29 6.37 -4.96
C ASN A 26 12.35 6.07 -3.78
N ASP A 27 11.91 4.84 -3.64
CA ASP A 27 11.09 4.47 -2.49
C ASP A 27 11.93 4.36 -1.22
N ILE A 28 11.27 4.56 -0.07
CA ILE A 28 11.86 4.35 1.26
C ILE A 28 11.26 3.12 1.94
N GLY A 29 10.17 2.55 1.39
CA GLY A 29 9.54 1.34 1.84
C GLY A 29 8.79 0.68 0.68
N TYR A 30 8.74 -0.66 0.69
CA TYR A 30 8.07 -1.46 -0.32
C TYR A 30 7.43 -2.68 0.31
N ALA A 31 6.23 -3.02 -0.14
CA ALA A 31 5.59 -4.26 0.23
C ALA A 31 4.79 -4.82 -0.95
N LYS A 32 4.78 -6.14 -1.07
CA LYS A 32 3.99 -6.86 -2.06
C LYS A 32 3.09 -7.88 -1.39
N LEU A 33 1.86 -7.99 -1.88
CA LEU A 33 0.92 -9.02 -1.47
C LEU A 33 0.33 -9.67 -2.71
N VAL A 34 0.39 -11.00 -2.72
CA VAL A 34 -0.16 -11.81 -3.82
C VAL A 34 -1.68 -11.82 -3.71
N GLY A 35 -2.38 -11.68 -4.82
CA GLY A 35 -3.85 -11.58 -4.84
C GLY A 35 -4.55 -12.77 -4.19
N SER A 36 -4.00 -13.98 -4.28
CA SER A 36 -4.52 -15.18 -3.62
C SER A 36 -4.52 -15.11 -2.09
N ASP A 37 -3.66 -14.27 -1.50
CA ASP A 37 -3.59 -14.06 -0.04
C ASP A 37 -4.55 -12.95 0.43
N LEU A 38 -4.99 -12.08 -0.50
CA LEU A 38 -5.92 -10.99 -0.22
C LEU A 38 -7.37 -11.45 -0.17
N PHE A 39 -7.75 -12.34 -1.09
CA PHE A 39 -9.13 -12.80 -1.22
C PHE A 39 -9.21 -14.19 -1.87
N THR A 40 -10.30 -14.89 -1.58
CA THR A 40 -10.67 -16.11 -2.29
C THR A 40 -11.77 -15.75 -3.29
N LEU A 41 -11.49 -15.93 -4.59
CA LEU A 41 -12.46 -15.69 -5.64
C LEU A 41 -13.19 -16.99 -5.97
N THR A 42 -14.50 -17.05 -5.71
CA THR A 42 -15.36 -18.12 -6.18
C THR A 42 -16.05 -17.65 -7.45
N LYS A 43 -15.87 -18.41 -8.53
CA LYS A 43 -16.43 -18.09 -9.85
C LYS A 43 -17.43 -19.15 -10.25
N ASP A 44 -18.55 -18.72 -10.80
CA ASP A 44 -19.50 -19.56 -11.51
C ASP A 44 -19.69 -18.97 -12.92
N ALA A 45 -19.03 -19.56 -13.89
CA ALA A 45 -19.03 -19.08 -15.27
C ALA A 45 -20.23 -19.57 -16.09
N GLY A 46 -21.08 -20.41 -15.49
CA GLY A 46 -22.19 -21.03 -16.20
C GLY A 46 -21.75 -21.91 -17.38
N SER A 47 -22.66 -22.18 -18.32
CA SER A 47 -22.40 -23.05 -19.48
C SER A 47 -21.51 -22.41 -20.55
N ASP A 48 -21.41 -21.09 -20.58
CA ASP A 48 -20.71 -20.35 -21.64
C ASP A 48 -19.20 -20.15 -21.36
N GLY A 49 -18.75 -20.58 -20.19
CA GLY A 49 -17.36 -20.43 -19.75
C GLY A 49 -16.97 -19.02 -19.35
N GLU A 50 -15.87 -18.90 -18.61
CA GLU A 50 -15.33 -17.59 -18.21
C GLU A 50 -14.42 -17.02 -19.31
N GLN A 51 -14.65 -15.76 -19.71
CA GLN A 51 -13.78 -15.10 -20.68
C GLN A 51 -12.55 -14.48 -20.03
N SER A 52 -12.72 -13.66 -19.00
CA SER A 52 -11.63 -13.08 -18.21
C SER A 52 -12.15 -12.42 -16.95
N THR A 53 -11.34 -12.41 -15.89
CA THR A 53 -11.58 -11.59 -14.69
C THR A 53 -10.48 -10.56 -14.58
N LEU A 54 -10.85 -9.30 -14.35
CA LEU A 54 -9.93 -8.21 -14.11
C LEU A 54 -10.28 -7.52 -12.80
N PHE A 55 -9.26 -7.27 -12.00
CA PHE A 55 -9.37 -6.55 -10.73
C PHE A 55 -9.15 -5.06 -10.94
N LYS A 56 -9.73 -4.25 -10.06
CA LYS A 56 -9.57 -2.79 -10.05
C LYS A 56 -9.49 -2.27 -8.62
N LEU A 57 -8.65 -1.27 -8.41
CA LEU A 57 -8.65 -0.43 -7.22
C LEU A 57 -9.65 0.70 -7.37
N LEU A 58 -10.44 0.93 -6.34
CA LEU A 58 -11.40 2.03 -6.28
C LEU A 58 -11.10 2.89 -5.05
N VAL A 59 -11.12 4.21 -5.23
CA VAL A 59 -11.09 5.16 -4.13
C VAL A 59 -12.54 5.44 -3.72
N GLY A 60 -12.93 4.91 -2.56
CA GLY A 60 -14.28 5.09 -2.00
C GLY A 60 -14.43 6.44 -1.32
N ALA A 61 -13.36 6.92 -0.66
CA ALA A 61 -13.26 8.26 -0.09
C ALA A 61 -11.84 8.79 -0.32
N PRO A 62 -11.67 10.05 -0.73
CA PRO A 62 -10.34 10.59 -1.03
C PRO A 62 -9.48 10.79 0.23
N ALA A 63 -10.07 10.97 1.40
CA ALA A 63 -9.32 11.09 2.65
C ALA A 63 -8.73 9.75 3.06
N SER A 64 -7.40 9.64 3.15
CA SER A 64 -6.72 8.42 3.59
C SER A 64 -6.75 8.23 5.10
N GLY A 65 -6.89 9.31 5.86
CA GLY A 65 -6.68 9.34 7.32
C GLY A 65 -5.21 9.53 7.72
N LEU A 66 -4.29 9.45 6.77
CA LEU A 66 -2.84 9.55 6.99
C LEU A 66 -2.33 10.98 6.82
N VAL A 67 -1.16 11.27 7.39
CA VAL A 67 -0.50 12.58 7.36
C VAL A 67 0.96 12.42 6.93
N ASP A 68 1.43 13.27 6.02
CA ASP A 68 2.85 13.35 5.64
C ASP A 68 3.66 13.98 6.77
N THR A 69 4.68 13.28 7.27
CA THR A 69 5.50 13.75 8.39
C THR A 69 6.21 15.06 8.10
N ALA A 70 6.78 15.20 6.92
CA ALA A 70 7.62 16.36 6.57
C ALA A 70 6.82 17.67 6.46
N THR A 71 5.59 17.60 5.99
CA THR A 71 4.74 18.78 5.77
C THR A 71 3.61 18.92 6.78
N ASN A 72 3.35 17.89 7.58
CA ASN A 72 2.19 17.77 8.47
C ASN A 72 0.84 17.95 7.74
N GLN A 73 0.79 17.58 6.47
CA GLN A 73 -0.40 17.71 5.61
C GLN A 73 -1.12 16.37 5.48
N ALA A 74 -2.45 16.42 5.39
CA ALA A 74 -3.26 15.25 5.11
C ALA A 74 -2.94 14.66 3.73
N ILE A 75 -2.95 13.32 3.65
CA ILE A 75 -2.73 12.59 2.41
C ILE A 75 -4.08 12.25 1.77
N VAL A 76 -4.22 12.62 0.50
CA VAL A 76 -5.44 12.43 -0.29
C VAL A 76 -5.19 11.36 -1.35
N LEU A 77 -6.14 10.43 -1.49
CA LEU A 77 -6.08 9.33 -2.45
C LEU A 77 -6.68 9.75 -3.80
N SER A 78 -6.04 9.30 -4.88
CA SER A 78 -6.55 9.40 -6.25
C SER A 78 -6.22 8.16 -7.04
N ALA A 79 -7.19 7.60 -7.77
CA ALA A 79 -6.98 6.45 -8.66
C ALA A 79 -6.80 6.92 -10.11
N ASN A 80 -6.04 6.16 -10.89
CA ASN A 80 -6.03 6.31 -12.35
C ASN A 80 -7.35 5.80 -12.97
N ALA A 81 -7.60 6.14 -14.22
CA ALA A 81 -8.84 5.75 -14.92
C ALA A 81 -8.99 4.23 -15.08
N GLY A 82 -7.89 3.49 -15.14
CA GLY A 82 -7.87 2.03 -15.25
C GLY A 82 -8.13 1.30 -13.94
N GLY A 83 -8.00 1.98 -12.79
CA GLY A 83 -8.08 1.36 -11.46
C GLY A 83 -6.91 0.42 -11.17
N THR A 84 -5.77 0.64 -11.79
CA THR A 84 -4.55 -0.15 -11.57
C THR A 84 -3.50 0.57 -10.73
N GLU A 85 -3.74 1.85 -10.45
CA GLU A 85 -2.87 2.68 -9.64
C GLU A 85 -3.68 3.60 -8.73
N VAL A 86 -3.29 3.69 -7.47
CA VAL A 86 -3.74 4.70 -6.52
C VAL A 86 -2.54 5.46 -6.00
N LEU A 87 -2.61 6.78 -6.03
CA LEU A 87 -1.60 7.68 -5.46
C LEU A 87 -2.15 8.32 -4.19
N GLY A 88 -1.34 8.28 -3.12
CA GLY A 88 -1.52 9.10 -1.93
C GLY A 88 -0.63 10.34 -2.02
N LYS A 89 -1.23 11.52 -2.09
CA LYS A 89 -0.53 12.80 -2.23
C LYS A 89 -0.84 13.73 -1.09
N ASN A 90 0.17 14.50 -0.64
CA ASN A 90 -0.05 15.63 0.24
C ASN A 90 -0.69 16.82 -0.51
N THR A 91 -1.05 17.88 0.17
CA THR A 91 -1.72 19.05 -0.44
C THR A 91 -0.80 19.85 -1.37
N ASN A 92 0.52 19.67 -1.29
CA ASN A 92 1.48 20.25 -2.24
C ASN A 92 1.54 19.48 -3.57
N GLY A 93 0.93 18.28 -3.61
CA GLY A 93 0.95 17.39 -4.77
C GLY A 93 2.10 16.38 -4.77
N ASP A 94 2.94 16.36 -3.70
CA ASP A 94 4.01 15.37 -3.57
C ASP A 94 3.41 13.98 -3.36
N VAL A 95 3.92 12.98 -4.06
CA VAL A 95 3.54 11.59 -3.85
C VAL A 95 4.18 11.09 -2.57
N VAL A 96 3.35 10.67 -1.62
CA VAL A 96 3.79 10.06 -0.35
C VAL A 96 3.89 8.55 -0.51
N PHE A 97 2.88 7.94 -1.13
CA PHE A 97 2.91 6.53 -1.49
C PHE A 97 2.13 6.25 -2.78
N LYS A 98 2.40 5.10 -3.35
CA LYS A 98 1.73 4.56 -4.55
C LYS A 98 1.31 3.11 -4.28
N VAL A 99 0.10 2.77 -4.68
CA VAL A 99 -0.41 1.39 -4.69
C VAL A 99 -0.60 0.98 -6.15
N LEU A 100 0.05 -0.10 -6.56
CA LEU A 100 -0.14 -0.71 -7.89
C LEU A 100 -0.92 -2.01 -7.76
N LEU A 101 -1.76 -2.29 -8.73
CA LEU A 101 -2.50 -3.53 -8.88
C LEU A 101 -2.18 -4.18 -10.22
N THR A 102 -1.80 -5.46 -10.19
CA THR A 102 -1.77 -6.30 -11.39
C THR A 102 -3.19 -6.81 -11.64
N ALA A 103 -3.84 -6.27 -12.67
CA ALA A 103 -5.27 -6.48 -12.89
C ALA A 103 -5.65 -7.95 -13.21
N SER A 104 -4.72 -8.78 -13.72
CA SER A 104 -4.97 -10.16 -14.11
C SER A 104 -5.07 -11.13 -12.94
N ASP A 105 -4.27 -10.91 -11.89
CA ASP A 105 -4.11 -11.82 -10.76
C ASP A 105 -4.45 -11.20 -9.40
N GLY A 106 -4.57 -9.86 -9.35
CA GLY A 106 -4.94 -9.14 -8.14
C GLY A 106 -3.77 -8.89 -7.20
N ASP A 107 -2.53 -9.09 -7.65
CA ASP A 107 -1.34 -8.74 -6.87
C ASP A 107 -1.31 -7.24 -6.61
N VAL A 108 -0.99 -6.88 -5.37
CA VAL A 108 -0.88 -5.48 -4.92
C VAL A 108 0.54 -5.20 -4.46
N GLU A 109 1.10 -4.11 -4.96
CA GLU A 109 2.40 -3.57 -4.55
C GLU A 109 2.21 -2.17 -3.98
N VAL A 110 2.87 -1.89 -2.86
CA VAL A 110 2.87 -0.57 -2.24
C VAL A 110 4.29 -0.04 -2.21
N PHE A 111 4.47 1.18 -2.68
CA PHE A 111 5.72 1.92 -2.70
C PHE A 111 5.54 3.17 -1.85
N GLN A 112 6.38 3.35 -0.84
CA GLN A 112 6.38 4.55 0.00
C GLN A 112 7.57 5.43 -0.37
N TYR A 113 7.33 6.72 -0.57
CA TYR A 113 8.35 7.70 -0.97
C TYR A 113 8.65 8.74 0.11
N ARG A 114 7.77 8.90 1.08
CA ARG A 114 7.89 9.88 2.17
C ARG A 114 7.37 9.27 3.46
N ALA A 115 7.97 9.68 4.59
CA ALA A 115 7.55 9.20 5.90
C ALA A 115 6.10 9.61 6.22
N ILE A 116 5.31 8.66 6.68
CA ILE A 116 3.95 8.86 7.18
C ILE A 116 4.04 9.12 8.68
N LYS A 117 3.24 10.05 9.18
CA LYS A 117 3.28 10.44 10.60
C LYS A 117 2.70 9.34 11.46
N HIS A 118 3.51 8.84 12.38
CA HIS A 118 3.12 7.88 13.39
C HIS A 118 2.66 8.60 14.67
N GLU A 119 1.71 8.02 15.40
CA GLU A 119 1.28 8.54 16.70
C GLU A 119 2.40 8.48 17.73
N ASN A 120 3.32 7.52 17.61
CA ASN A 120 4.51 7.40 18.44
C ASN A 120 5.79 7.60 17.61
N ALA A 121 6.29 8.83 17.59
CA ALA A 121 7.50 9.20 16.85
C ALA A 121 8.81 8.55 17.37
N SER A 122 8.74 7.81 18.47
CA SER A 122 9.91 7.12 19.06
C SER A 122 9.94 5.63 18.73
N ASP A 123 8.88 5.11 18.12
CA ASP A 123 8.76 3.72 17.72
C ASP A 123 8.68 3.67 16.18
N HIS A 124 9.75 3.20 15.56
CA HIS A 124 9.86 3.07 14.10
C HIS A 124 9.59 1.63 13.64
N ASP A 125 9.32 0.71 14.60
CA ASP A 125 8.99 -0.69 14.32
C ASP A 125 7.53 -0.97 14.68
N GLU A 126 6.65 -0.87 13.68
CA GLU A 126 5.22 -1.15 13.84
C GLU A 126 4.92 -2.64 14.04
N SER A 127 5.89 -3.52 13.86
CA SER A 127 5.74 -4.97 14.07
C SER A 127 5.96 -5.39 15.53
N GLY A 128 6.52 -4.49 16.36
CA GLY A 128 6.79 -4.75 17.77
C GLY A 128 5.53 -4.82 18.64
N ALA A 129 5.65 -5.48 19.80
CA ALA A 129 4.58 -5.54 20.79
C ALA A 129 4.35 -4.14 21.40
N GLY A 130 3.41 -3.40 20.84
CA GLY A 130 3.07 -2.02 21.24
C GLY A 130 3.17 -1.01 20.09
N GLY A 131 3.62 -1.44 18.91
CA GLY A 131 3.63 -0.61 17.70
C GLY A 131 2.22 -0.23 17.26
N ILE A 132 1.99 1.05 16.98
CA ILE A 132 0.73 1.55 16.42
C ILE A 132 0.87 1.53 14.91
N ILE A 133 0.17 0.59 14.26
CA ILE A 133 0.15 0.48 12.80
C ILE A 133 -0.71 1.61 12.23
N GLU A 134 -0.12 2.50 11.46
CA GLU A 134 -0.87 3.49 10.70
C GLU A 134 -1.63 2.80 9.56
N ARG A 135 -2.90 3.15 9.43
CA ARG A 135 -3.81 2.48 8.48
C ARG A 135 -4.55 3.48 7.62
N ILE A 136 -4.67 3.16 6.34
CA ILE A 136 -5.63 3.86 5.47
C ILE A 136 -7.03 3.68 6.07
N GLN A 137 -7.76 4.79 6.20
CA GLN A 137 -9.11 4.80 6.75
C GLN A 137 -9.99 3.75 6.06
N ALA A 138 -10.73 2.97 6.85
CA ALA A 138 -11.59 1.92 6.32
C ALA A 138 -12.58 2.47 5.28
N GLY A 139 -12.66 1.79 4.12
CA GLY A 139 -13.52 2.18 3.02
C GLY A 139 -12.95 3.25 2.07
N SER A 140 -11.79 3.83 2.37
CA SER A 140 -11.14 4.79 1.46
C SER A 140 -10.52 4.12 0.26
N LEU A 141 -10.03 2.88 0.40
CA LEU A 141 -9.53 2.03 -0.69
C LEU A 141 -10.35 0.73 -0.75
N LYS A 142 -10.74 0.32 -1.97
CA LYS A 142 -11.50 -0.90 -2.25
C LYS A 142 -10.96 -1.62 -3.48
#